data_c556501b330f70b7d1c9e46a27d6a9dc
#
_entry.id   c556501b330f70b7d1c9e46a27d6a9dc
#
_cell.length_a   1.000
_cell.length_b   1.000
_cell.length_c   1.000
_cell.angle_alpha   90.00
_cell.angle_beta   90.00
_cell.angle_gamma   90.00
#
_symmetry.space_group_name_H-M   'P 1'
#
loop_
_entity.id
_entity.type
_entity.pdbx_description
1 polymer ?
#
loop_
_entity_poly.entity_id
_entity_poly.type
_entity_poly.pdbx_seq_one_letter_code
_entity_poly.pdbx_strand_id
1 'polypeptide(L)'
;MGRLDGKVCVITGAKGGIGAASAELFGREGATVVGVDLDDGSPGDLALACDVTDEDAVRELYARVREDYAHIDVLFNNAGISPNDDASVLDTSYEAWQRVQDVNLKSVFLCCKHGIAHLLGNERGGSVINTASFVAVMGAATSQISYTASKGGVLAMTRELGVEFARRGVRVNALCPGPVDTPLLRELFAKDPEKAERRLVHVPMGRFAHAEEIAAGALFLASDESSFVTATTFLVDGGLSAAYVTPTE
;
A
#
# COMPACT_ATOMS: atom_id res chain seq x y z
N MET A 1 -8.71 -23.02 -9.96
CA MET A 1 -9.27 -22.17 -8.92
C MET A 1 -8.22 -21.12 -8.60
N GLY A 2 -8.54 -19.84 -8.74
CA GLY A 2 -7.62 -18.74 -8.44
C GLY A 2 -7.42 -18.60 -6.94
N ARG A 3 -6.34 -17.94 -6.53
CA ARG A 3 -5.98 -17.75 -5.11
C ARG A 3 -6.97 -16.85 -4.36
N LEU A 4 -7.77 -16.05 -5.07
CA LEU A 4 -8.77 -15.13 -4.55
C LEU A 4 -10.20 -15.43 -5.06
N ASP A 5 -10.46 -16.66 -5.53
CA ASP A 5 -11.78 -17.04 -6.04
C ASP A 5 -12.90 -16.66 -5.05
N GLY A 6 -13.86 -15.86 -5.55
CA GLY A 6 -15.04 -15.43 -4.81
C GLY A 6 -14.78 -14.38 -3.72
N LYS A 7 -13.57 -13.83 -3.62
CA LYS A 7 -13.25 -12.73 -2.69
C LYS A 7 -13.56 -11.38 -3.32
N VAL A 8 -14.10 -10.46 -2.53
CA VAL A 8 -14.28 -9.05 -2.88
C VAL A 8 -13.13 -8.25 -2.30
N CYS A 9 -12.36 -7.61 -3.18
CA CYS A 9 -11.14 -6.89 -2.84
C CYS A 9 -11.28 -5.40 -3.16
N VAL A 10 -11.17 -4.53 -2.16
CA VAL A 10 -11.17 -3.07 -2.33
C VAL A 10 -9.73 -2.59 -2.36
N ILE A 11 -9.32 -1.91 -3.43
CA ILE A 11 -7.96 -1.42 -3.66
C ILE A 11 -7.98 0.09 -3.83
N THR A 12 -7.37 0.85 -2.93
CA THR A 12 -7.22 2.30 -3.05
C THR A 12 -5.94 2.68 -3.80
N GLY A 13 -5.95 3.80 -4.54
CA GLY A 13 -4.86 4.16 -5.44
C GLY A 13 -4.72 3.17 -6.59
N ALA A 14 -5.86 2.66 -7.08
CA ALA A 14 -5.90 1.56 -8.04
C ALA A 14 -5.59 1.99 -9.47
N LYS A 15 -5.53 3.28 -9.78
CA LYS A 15 -5.35 3.79 -11.14
C LYS A 15 -3.92 3.64 -11.67
N GLY A 16 -2.93 3.51 -10.79
CA GLY A 16 -1.54 3.45 -11.23
C GLY A 16 -0.61 2.63 -10.37
N GLY A 17 0.59 2.37 -10.90
CA GLY A 17 1.67 1.71 -10.20
C GLY A 17 1.29 0.36 -9.58
N ILE A 18 1.58 0.21 -8.28
CA ILE A 18 1.30 -1.02 -7.53
C ILE A 18 -0.20 -1.33 -7.49
N GLY A 19 -1.05 -0.30 -7.35
CA GLY A 19 -2.50 -0.48 -7.28
C GLY A 19 -3.07 -1.09 -8.54
N ALA A 20 -2.73 -0.56 -9.71
CA ALA A 20 -3.18 -1.08 -11.01
C ALA A 20 -2.69 -2.51 -11.26
N ALA A 21 -1.39 -2.77 -11.03
CA ALA A 21 -0.83 -4.11 -11.16
C ALA A 21 -1.51 -5.12 -10.22
N SER A 22 -1.86 -4.68 -9.01
CA SER A 22 -2.58 -5.52 -8.04
C SER A 22 -4.03 -5.77 -8.46
N ALA A 23 -4.73 -4.75 -8.99
CA ALA A 23 -6.09 -4.91 -9.48
C ALA A 23 -6.16 -5.93 -10.61
N GLU A 24 -5.25 -5.85 -11.58
CA GLU A 24 -5.15 -6.82 -12.67
C GLU A 24 -4.80 -8.22 -12.16
N LEU A 25 -3.83 -8.34 -11.26
CA LEU A 25 -3.41 -9.64 -10.73
C LEU A 25 -4.52 -10.28 -9.89
N PHE A 26 -5.19 -9.52 -9.03
CA PHE A 26 -6.28 -10.03 -8.17
C PHE A 26 -7.47 -10.49 -9.02
N GLY A 27 -7.83 -9.75 -10.07
CA GLY A 27 -8.87 -10.17 -11.04
C GLY A 27 -8.50 -11.48 -11.74
N ARG A 28 -7.25 -11.64 -12.21
CA ARG A 28 -6.77 -12.90 -12.81
C ARG A 28 -6.82 -14.08 -11.84
N GLU A 29 -6.69 -13.80 -10.53
CA GLU A 29 -6.76 -14.80 -9.46
C GLU A 29 -8.18 -15.01 -8.92
N GLY A 30 -9.21 -14.51 -9.64
CA GLY A 30 -10.63 -14.81 -9.37
C GLY A 30 -11.31 -13.87 -8.37
N ALA A 31 -10.66 -12.76 -7.98
CA ALA A 31 -11.31 -11.76 -7.14
C ALA A 31 -12.29 -10.90 -7.94
N THR A 32 -13.36 -10.47 -7.28
CA THR A 32 -14.09 -9.27 -7.67
C THR A 32 -13.32 -8.05 -7.15
N VAL A 33 -12.83 -7.21 -8.05
CA VAL A 33 -12.00 -6.07 -7.71
C VAL A 33 -12.79 -4.77 -7.75
N VAL A 34 -12.79 -4.06 -6.62
CA VAL A 34 -13.29 -2.68 -6.52
C VAL A 34 -12.08 -1.75 -6.53
N GLY A 35 -11.82 -1.10 -7.66
CA GLY A 35 -10.75 -0.13 -7.83
C GLY A 35 -11.21 1.26 -7.38
N VAL A 36 -10.46 1.89 -6.50
CA VAL A 36 -10.78 3.20 -5.91
C VAL A 36 -9.65 4.19 -6.16
N ASP A 37 -9.99 5.36 -6.70
CA ASP A 37 -9.06 6.47 -6.88
C ASP A 37 -9.81 7.81 -6.80
N LEU A 38 -9.16 8.94 -7.06
CA LEU A 38 -9.80 10.27 -7.08
C LEU A 38 -10.85 10.43 -8.20
N ASP A 39 -10.81 9.58 -9.22
CA ASP A 39 -11.82 9.48 -10.28
C ASP A 39 -12.16 8.01 -10.55
N ASP A 40 -13.20 7.76 -11.35
CA ASP A 40 -13.76 6.44 -11.66
C ASP A 40 -13.03 5.68 -12.80
N GLY A 41 -11.82 6.11 -13.16
CA GLY A 41 -11.01 5.48 -14.21
C GLY A 41 -10.11 4.33 -13.75
N SER A 42 -10.36 3.74 -12.59
CA SER A 42 -9.56 2.64 -12.04
C SER A 42 -9.85 1.30 -12.72
N PRO A 43 -8.85 0.40 -12.83
CA PRO A 43 -9.11 -0.98 -13.24
C PRO A 43 -9.89 -1.73 -12.15
N GLY A 44 -10.71 -2.71 -12.57
CA GLY A 44 -11.49 -3.56 -11.70
C GLY A 44 -12.88 -3.85 -12.27
N ASP A 45 -13.67 -4.66 -11.55
CA ASP A 45 -15.06 -4.97 -11.88
C ASP A 45 -15.99 -3.80 -11.54
N LEU A 46 -15.60 -2.98 -10.55
CA LEU A 46 -16.24 -1.74 -10.18
C LEU A 46 -15.17 -0.67 -9.95
N ALA A 47 -15.31 0.48 -10.61
CA ALA A 47 -14.47 1.64 -10.40
C ALA A 47 -15.24 2.72 -9.62
N LEU A 48 -14.68 3.22 -8.53
CA LEU A 48 -15.32 4.23 -7.68
C LEU A 48 -14.39 5.42 -7.46
N ALA A 49 -14.93 6.63 -7.63
CA ALA A 49 -14.26 7.86 -7.24
C ALA A 49 -14.40 8.07 -5.72
N CYS A 50 -13.28 8.26 -5.03
CA CYS A 50 -13.28 8.57 -3.61
C CYS A 50 -11.99 9.29 -3.20
N ASP A 51 -12.12 10.44 -2.57
CA ASP A 51 -11.02 11.04 -1.82
C ASP A 51 -10.90 10.31 -0.47
N VAL A 52 -9.91 9.46 -0.35
CA VAL A 52 -9.67 8.67 0.87
C VAL A 52 -9.22 9.51 2.06
N THR A 53 -9.01 10.81 1.88
CA THR A 53 -8.74 11.76 2.99
C THR A 53 -10.02 12.35 3.59
N ASP A 54 -11.17 12.13 2.96
CA ASP A 54 -12.50 12.53 3.43
C ASP A 54 -13.20 11.34 4.12
N GLU A 55 -13.53 11.50 5.40
CA GLU A 55 -14.12 10.42 6.18
C GLU A 55 -15.53 10.04 5.71
N ASP A 56 -16.32 11.01 5.29
CA ASP A 56 -17.69 10.76 4.83
C ASP A 56 -17.66 10.01 3.48
N ALA A 57 -16.78 10.42 2.57
CA ALA A 57 -16.55 9.70 1.31
C ALA A 57 -16.09 8.25 1.53
N VAL A 58 -15.18 8.03 2.47
CA VAL A 58 -14.71 6.67 2.82
C VAL A 58 -15.83 5.82 3.43
N ARG A 59 -16.65 6.39 4.28
CA ARG A 59 -17.82 5.68 4.85
C ARG A 59 -18.81 5.27 3.76
N GLU A 60 -19.13 6.18 2.85
CA GLU A 60 -20.03 5.94 1.72
C GLU A 60 -19.46 4.89 0.76
N LEU A 61 -18.15 4.92 0.47
CA LEU A 61 -17.46 3.92 -0.32
C LEU A 61 -17.73 2.50 0.19
N TYR A 62 -17.45 2.23 1.46
CA TYR A 62 -17.62 0.89 2.02
C TYR A 62 -19.09 0.47 2.14
N ALA A 63 -20.00 1.42 2.42
CA ALA A 63 -21.43 1.16 2.41
C ALA A 63 -21.89 0.73 1.01
N ARG A 64 -21.46 1.44 -0.04
CA ARG A 64 -21.77 1.13 -1.42
C ARG A 64 -21.26 -0.26 -1.85
N VAL A 65 -20.01 -0.59 -1.51
CA VAL A 65 -19.44 -1.92 -1.83
C VAL A 65 -20.25 -3.04 -1.16
N ARG A 66 -20.71 -2.82 0.09
CA ARG A 66 -21.56 -3.80 0.80
C ARG A 66 -22.94 -3.95 0.18
N GLU A 67 -23.51 -2.88 -0.35
CA GLU A 67 -24.78 -2.96 -1.10
C GLU A 67 -24.63 -3.81 -2.36
N ASP A 68 -23.55 -3.59 -3.13
CA ASP A 68 -23.34 -4.24 -4.41
C ASP A 68 -22.92 -5.71 -4.29
N TYR A 69 -22.14 -6.07 -3.25
CA TYR A 69 -21.49 -7.39 -3.18
C TYR A 69 -21.78 -8.19 -1.88
N ALA A 70 -22.57 -7.66 -0.97
CA ALA A 70 -22.96 -8.29 0.30
C ALA A 70 -21.79 -8.57 1.28
N HIS A 71 -20.53 -8.64 0.86
CA HIS A 71 -19.34 -8.84 1.70
C HIS A 71 -18.12 -8.12 1.13
N ILE A 72 -17.11 -7.95 1.95
CA ILE A 72 -15.76 -7.47 1.59
C ILE A 72 -14.79 -8.42 2.30
N ASP A 73 -13.78 -8.92 1.59
CA ASP A 73 -12.80 -9.86 2.14
C ASP A 73 -11.41 -9.26 2.27
N VAL A 74 -11.04 -8.34 1.39
CA VAL A 74 -9.71 -7.75 1.35
C VAL A 74 -9.80 -6.23 1.24
N LEU A 75 -9.06 -5.55 2.11
CA LEU A 75 -8.80 -4.12 2.02
C LEU A 75 -7.33 -3.91 1.68
N PHE A 76 -7.06 -3.38 0.50
CA PHE A 76 -5.71 -2.98 0.13
C PHE A 76 -5.60 -1.45 0.12
N ASN A 77 -5.15 -0.90 1.24
CA ASN A 77 -4.93 0.52 1.46
C ASN A 77 -3.57 0.90 0.84
N ASN A 78 -3.60 1.21 -0.46
CA ASN A 78 -2.42 1.46 -1.25
C ASN A 78 -2.26 2.94 -1.67
N ALA A 79 -3.31 3.74 -1.65
CA ALA A 79 -3.25 5.16 -1.97
C ALA A 79 -2.14 5.87 -1.19
N GLY A 80 -1.36 6.70 -1.87
CA GLY A 80 -0.26 7.44 -1.24
C GLY A 80 0.49 8.33 -2.22
N ILE A 81 1.17 9.33 -1.67
CA ILE A 81 1.99 10.30 -2.43
C ILE A 81 3.41 10.40 -1.85
N SER A 82 4.35 10.78 -2.71
CA SER A 82 5.72 11.17 -2.34
C SER A 82 6.08 12.40 -3.18
N PRO A 83 5.65 13.61 -2.75
CA PRO A 83 5.83 14.83 -3.53
C PRO A 83 7.27 15.36 -3.47
N ASN A 84 7.65 16.17 -4.48
CA ASN A 84 9.00 16.71 -4.59
C ASN A 84 9.33 17.82 -3.59
N ASP A 85 8.33 18.42 -2.96
CA ASP A 85 8.46 19.45 -1.92
C ASP A 85 8.56 18.88 -0.50
N ASP A 86 8.62 17.55 -0.36
CA ASP A 86 9.01 16.85 0.87
C ASP A 86 10.51 16.61 0.87
N ALA A 87 11.22 17.30 1.74
CA ALA A 87 12.68 17.37 1.77
C ALA A 87 13.22 17.20 3.20
N SER A 88 14.24 17.98 3.57
CA SER A 88 14.78 18.06 4.94
C SER A 88 13.72 18.63 5.90
N VAL A 89 13.83 18.28 7.17
CA VAL A 89 13.00 18.88 8.24
C VAL A 89 13.13 20.41 8.31
N LEU A 90 14.23 20.96 7.82
CA LEU A 90 14.48 22.40 7.79
C LEU A 90 13.80 23.10 6.59
N ASP A 91 13.54 22.35 5.52
CA ASP A 91 13.08 22.90 4.23
C ASP A 91 11.62 22.51 3.89
N THR A 92 11.10 21.47 4.53
CA THR A 92 9.72 21.02 4.31
C THR A 92 8.73 21.97 4.98
N SER A 93 7.82 22.55 4.20
CA SER A 93 6.75 23.39 4.76
C SER A 93 5.74 22.59 5.56
N TYR A 94 5.03 23.24 6.49
CA TYR A 94 3.98 22.59 7.26
C TYR A 94 2.84 22.10 6.36
N GLU A 95 2.51 22.82 5.30
CA GLU A 95 1.49 22.45 4.33
C GLU A 95 1.88 21.18 3.55
N ALA A 96 3.14 21.05 3.12
CA ALA A 96 3.65 19.85 2.49
C ALA A 96 3.62 18.65 3.46
N TRP A 97 4.09 18.87 4.71
CA TRP A 97 3.98 17.88 5.78
C TRP A 97 2.55 17.40 5.97
N GLN A 98 1.61 18.32 6.19
CA GLN A 98 0.21 17.98 6.49
C GLN A 98 -0.44 17.23 5.34
N ARG A 99 -0.23 17.67 4.10
CA ARG A 99 -0.75 16.98 2.90
C ARG A 99 -0.27 15.53 2.82
N VAL A 100 1.01 15.27 3.10
CA VAL A 100 1.54 13.91 3.10
C VAL A 100 0.97 13.09 4.24
N GLN A 101 0.81 13.64 5.46
CA GLN A 101 0.16 12.95 6.56
C GLN A 101 -1.31 12.63 6.23
N ASP A 102 -2.03 13.56 5.63
CA ASP A 102 -3.44 13.34 5.29
C ASP A 102 -3.60 12.22 4.25
N VAL A 103 -2.80 12.23 3.19
CA VAL A 103 -2.92 11.23 2.14
C VAL A 103 -2.33 9.89 2.54
N ASN A 104 -1.19 9.83 3.23
CA ASN A 104 -0.47 8.57 3.47
C ASN A 104 -0.83 7.88 4.78
N LEU A 105 -1.27 8.63 5.80
CA LEU A 105 -1.52 8.08 7.14
C LEU A 105 -2.99 8.20 7.55
N LYS A 106 -3.57 9.40 7.49
CA LYS A 106 -4.98 9.61 7.83
C LYS A 106 -5.90 8.77 6.94
N SER A 107 -5.64 8.70 5.63
CA SER A 107 -6.42 7.88 4.71
C SER A 107 -6.43 6.40 5.11
N VAL A 108 -5.27 5.85 5.47
CA VAL A 108 -5.17 4.45 5.91
C VAL A 108 -5.94 4.25 7.22
N PHE A 109 -5.89 5.20 8.15
CA PHE A 109 -6.70 5.16 9.36
C PHE A 109 -8.20 5.14 9.03
N LEU A 110 -8.67 6.02 8.15
CA LEU A 110 -10.08 6.10 7.77
C LEU A 110 -10.55 4.82 7.05
N CYS A 111 -9.75 4.32 6.11
CA CYS A 111 -10.03 3.07 5.41
C CYS A 111 -10.06 1.87 6.37
N CYS A 112 -9.14 1.79 7.32
CA CYS A 112 -9.17 0.76 8.36
C CYS A 112 -10.39 0.91 9.27
N LYS A 113 -10.70 2.13 9.75
CA LYS A 113 -11.82 2.40 10.64
C LYS A 113 -13.16 1.92 10.07
N HIS A 114 -13.44 2.29 8.82
CA HIS A 114 -14.71 1.96 8.18
C HIS A 114 -14.69 0.57 7.53
N GLY A 115 -13.58 0.18 6.89
CA GLY A 115 -13.46 -1.11 6.21
C GLY A 115 -13.40 -2.31 7.15
N ILE A 116 -12.64 -2.25 8.25
CA ILE A 116 -12.55 -3.34 9.23
C ILE A 116 -13.92 -3.64 9.85
N ALA A 117 -14.77 -2.63 10.07
CA ALA A 117 -16.12 -2.83 10.57
C ALA A 117 -16.93 -3.80 9.67
N HIS A 118 -16.72 -3.75 8.35
CA HIS A 118 -17.34 -4.67 7.40
C HIS A 118 -16.72 -6.06 7.43
N LEU A 119 -15.38 -6.17 7.57
CA LEU A 119 -14.69 -7.46 7.69
C LEU A 119 -15.14 -8.24 8.94
N LEU A 120 -15.38 -7.56 10.03
CA LEU A 120 -15.85 -8.16 11.28
C LEU A 120 -17.28 -8.73 11.20
N GLY A 121 -18.04 -8.36 10.18
CA GLY A 121 -19.35 -8.93 9.87
C GLY A 121 -19.28 -10.23 9.08
N ASN A 122 -18.09 -10.64 8.60
CA ASN A 122 -17.90 -11.86 7.84
C ASN A 122 -17.59 -13.04 8.78
N GLU A 123 -18.15 -14.21 8.52
CA GLU A 123 -17.86 -15.44 9.30
C GLU A 123 -16.37 -15.83 9.26
N ARG A 124 -15.67 -15.51 8.16
CA ARG A 124 -14.26 -15.84 7.93
C ARG A 124 -13.30 -14.69 8.25
N GLY A 125 -13.81 -13.54 8.72
CA GLY A 125 -12.99 -12.34 8.90
C GLY A 125 -12.52 -11.74 7.57
N GLY A 126 -11.23 -11.37 7.45
CA GLY A 126 -10.68 -10.79 6.25
C GLY A 126 -9.20 -10.42 6.35
N SER A 127 -8.68 -9.81 5.28
CA SER A 127 -7.30 -9.35 5.20
C SER A 127 -7.21 -7.85 4.92
N VAL A 128 -6.44 -7.14 5.72
CA VAL A 128 -6.08 -5.74 5.50
C VAL A 128 -4.59 -5.67 5.15
N ILE A 129 -4.28 -5.00 4.06
CA ILE A 129 -2.92 -4.77 3.59
C ILE A 129 -2.72 -3.26 3.54
N ASN A 130 -1.80 -2.74 4.33
CA ASN A 130 -1.46 -1.32 4.35
C ASN A 130 -0.12 -1.10 3.65
N THR A 131 -0.07 -0.29 2.61
CA THR A 131 1.18 0.07 1.93
C THR A 131 1.98 1.03 2.79
N ALA A 132 2.95 0.47 3.53
CA ALA A 132 4.00 1.24 4.17
C ALA A 132 5.16 1.50 3.17
N SER A 133 6.39 1.29 3.58
CA SER A 133 7.58 1.42 2.74
C SER A 133 8.78 0.83 3.48
N PHE A 134 9.85 0.49 2.77
CA PHE A 134 11.14 0.17 3.40
C PHE A 134 11.66 1.32 4.29
N VAL A 135 11.36 2.58 3.96
CA VAL A 135 11.75 3.74 4.80
C VAL A 135 11.03 3.81 6.14
N ALA A 136 9.99 2.99 6.36
CA ALA A 136 9.36 2.83 7.67
C ALA A 136 10.24 2.05 8.66
N VAL A 137 11.25 1.31 8.17
CA VAL A 137 12.17 0.50 8.99
C VAL A 137 13.60 1.01 8.96
N MET A 138 13.93 1.92 8.02
CA MET A 138 15.26 2.53 7.91
C MET A 138 15.16 3.96 7.37
N GLY A 139 16.22 4.75 7.51
CA GLY A 139 16.26 6.10 6.95
C GLY A 139 16.34 6.10 5.41
N ALA A 140 15.82 7.15 4.80
CA ALA A 140 15.93 7.36 3.37
C ALA A 140 17.30 7.90 2.96
N ALA A 141 17.81 7.52 1.79
CA ALA A 141 19.05 8.05 1.23
C ALA A 141 18.94 9.53 0.80
N THR A 142 17.72 10.00 0.55
CA THR A 142 17.39 11.41 0.29
C THR A 142 16.32 11.86 1.26
N SER A 143 16.45 13.09 1.76
CA SER A 143 15.50 13.64 2.73
C SER A 143 14.07 13.64 2.15
N GLN A 144 13.14 13.10 2.92
CA GLN A 144 11.70 13.02 2.67
C GLN A 144 10.98 12.80 4.01
N ILE A 145 11.08 13.81 4.89
CA ILE A 145 10.71 13.67 6.30
C ILE A 145 9.24 13.31 6.50
N SER A 146 8.35 13.93 5.72
CA SER A 146 6.90 13.72 5.84
C SER A 146 6.51 12.31 5.39
N TYR A 147 7.06 11.87 4.25
CA TYR A 147 6.83 10.53 3.71
C TYR A 147 7.31 9.45 4.69
N THR A 148 8.56 9.58 5.16
CA THR A 148 9.15 8.62 6.10
C THR A 148 8.35 8.52 7.40
N ALA A 149 7.95 9.67 7.96
CA ALA A 149 7.12 9.72 9.17
C ALA A 149 5.73 9.09 8.93
N SER A 150 5.08 9.41 7.80
CA SER A 150 3.77 8.84 7.46
C SER A 150 3.81 7.32 7.33
N LYS A 151 4.83 6.79 6.64
CA LYS A 151 4.99 5.34 6.44
C LYS A 151 5.40 4.61 7.73
N GLY A 152 6.16 5.27 8.60
CA GLY A 152 6.42 4.80 9.97
C GLY A 152 5.15 4.71 10.80
N GLY A 153 4.27 5.71 10.70
CA GLY A 153 2.95 5.72 11.35
C GLY A 153 2.05 4.59 10.85
N VAL A 154 1.99 4.36 9.54
CA VAL A 154 1.25 3.22 8.94
C VAL A 154 1.76 1.89 9.49
N LEU A 155 3.08 1.71 9.59
CA LEU A 155 3.67 0.48 10.11
C LEU A 155 3.31 0.26 11.59
N ALA A 156 3.36 1.31 12.42
CA ALA A 156 2.98 1.22 13.83
C ALA A 156 1.49 0.90 14.00
N MET A 157 0.62 1.60 13.27
CA MET A 157 -0.83 1.36 13.28
C MET A 157 -1.18 -0.05 12.80
N THR A 158 -0.49 -0.57 11.80
CA THR A 158 -0.69 -1.94 11.30
C THR A 158 -0.44 -3.00 12.37
N ARG A 159 0.61 -2.82 13.19
CA ARG A 159 0.89 -3.75 14.30
C ARG A 159 -0.20 -3.72 15.36
N GLU A 160 -0.66 -2.53 15.73
CA GLU A 160 -1.75 -2.35 16.70
C GLU A 160 -3.01 -3.06 16.23
N LEU A 161 -3.50 -2.73 15.03
CA LEU A 161 -4.70 -3.32 14.45
C LEU A 161 -4.56 -4.84 14.24
N GLY A 162 -3.38 -5.32 13.81
CA GLY A 162 -3.13 -6.74 13.60
C GLY A 162 -3.19 -7.56 14.88
N VAL A 163 -2.80 -6.98 16.02
CA VAL A 163 -2.92 -7.61 17.35
C VAL A 163 -4.36 -7.53 17.85
N GLU A 164 -5.00 -6.36 17.74
CA GLU A 164 -6.35 -6.11 18.22
C GLU A 164 -7.38 -7.05 17.58
N PHE A 165 -7.33 -7.19 16.26
CA PHE A 165 -8.36 -7.90 15.49
C PHE A 165 -8.03 -9.37 15.18
N ALA A 166 -6.84 -9.88 15.53
CA ALA A 166 -6.40 -11.25 15.22
C ALA A 166 -7.40 -12.32 15.68
N ARG A 167 -7.88 -12.24 16.93
CA ARG A 167 -8.84 -13.21 17.49
C ARG A 167 -10.25 -13.09 16.90
N ARG A 168 -10.50 -12.03 16.14
CA ARG A 168 -11.76 -11.78 15.44
C ARG A 168 -11.68 -12.16 13.96
N GLY A 169 -10.59 -12.87 13.57
CA GLY A 169 -10.41 -13.38 12.22
C GLY A 169 -9.90 -12.35 11.20
N VAL A 170 -9.55 -11.13 11.62
CA VAL A 170 -9.01 -10.11 10.70
C VAL A 170 -7.50 -10.05 10.84
N ARG A 171 -6.80 -10.27 9.73
CA ARG A 171 -5.35 -10.11 9.61
C ARG A 171 -5.04 -8.70 9.11
N VAL A 172 -4.07 -8.04 9.68
CA VAL A 172 -3.63 -6.70 9.23
C VAL A 172 -2.11 -6.72 9.07
N ASN A 173 -1.63 -6.46 7.86
CA ASN A 173 -0.21 -6.55 7.52
C ASN A 173 0.27 -5.29 6.78
N ALA A 174 1.51 -4.90 7.02
CA ALA A 174 2.16 -3.81 6.30
C ALA A 174 2.98 -4.38 5.14
N LEU A 175 2.60 -4.05 3.91
CA LEU A 175 3.42 -4.24 2.73
C LEU A 175 4.45 -3.10 2.67
N CYS A 176 5.73 -3.45 2.62
CA CYS A 176 6.83 -2.50 2.63
C CYS A 176 7.65 -2.64 1.32
N PRO A 177 7.23 -1.98 0.24
CA PRO A 177 7.98 -1.99 -1.01
C PRO A 177 9.34 -1.31 -0.87
N GLY A 178 10.33 -1.83 -1.60
CA GLY A 178 11.56 -1.13 -1.96
C GLY A 178 11.32 -0.11 -3.08
N PRO A 179 12.38 0.36 -3.74
CA PRO A 179 12.25 1.22 -4.91
C PRO A 179 11.58 0.47 -6.07
N VAL A 180 10.47 1.02 -6.58
CA VAL A 180 9.68 0.45 -7.68
C VAL A 180 9.87 1.28 -8.93
N ASP A 181 10.12 0.63 -10.07
CA ASP A 181 10.27 1.26 -11.37
C ASP A 181 8.90 1.78 -11.87
N THR A 182 8.53 2.97 -11.40
CA THR A 182 7.30 3.67 -11.81
C THR A 182 7.62 4.77 -12.80
N PRO A 183 6.63 5.23 -13.61
CA PRO A 183 6.82 6.37 -14.51
C PRO A 183 7.39 7.59 -13.79
N LEU A 184 6.88 7.89 -12.58
CA LEU A 184 7.37 9.00 -11.75
C LEU A 184 8.85 8.84 -11.39
N LEU A 185 9.28 7.63 -11.00
CA LEU A 185 10.68 7.36 -10.64
C LEU A 185 11.60 7.44 -11.87
N ARG A 186 11.12 6.96 -13.03
CA ARG A 186 11.85 7.09 -14.32
C ARG A 186 12.07 8.54 -14.70
N GLU A 187 11.05 9.40 -14.57
CA GLU A 187 11.19 10.84 -14.85
C GLU A 187 12.18 11.52 -13.89
N LEU A 188 12.13 11.14 -12.60
CA LEU A 188 13.05 11.67 -11.61
C LEU A 188 14.50 11.30 -11.92
N PHE A 189 14.75 10.06 -12.35
CA PHE A 189 16.10 9.57 -12.68
C PHE A 189 16.59 9.99 -14.06
N ALA A 190 15.69 10.23 -15.00
CA ALA A 190 16.08 10.84 -16.29
C ALA A 190 16.66 12.24 -16.10
N LYS A 191 16.25 12.96 -15.05
CA LYS A 191 16.79 14.28 -14.69
C LYS A 191 18.08 14.23 -13.89
N ASP A 192 18.36 13.13 -13.18
CA ASP A 192 19.55 12.94 -12.35
C ASP A 192 19.97 11.44 -12.33
N PRO A 193 20.70 10.99 -13.38
CA PRO A 193 21.16 9.59 -13.49
C PRO A 193 22.09 9.15 -12.35
N GLU A 194 22.91 10.07 -11.82
CA GLU A 194 23.81 9.74 -10.71
C GLU A 194 23.05 9.44 -9.42
N LYS A 195 21.88 10.04 -9.26
CA LYS A 195 20.99 9.78 -8.13
C LYS A 195 20.35 8.40 -8.23
N ALA A 196 20.07 7.94 -9.47
CA ALA A 196 19.59 6.59 -9.71
C ALA A 196 20.66 5.53 -9.37
N GLU A 197 21.87 5.72 -9.85
CA GLU A 197 23.01 4.81 -9.58
C GLU A 197 23.31 4.72 -8.08
N ARG A 198 23.30 5.86 -7.38
CA ARG A 198 23.49 5.89 -5.92
C ARG A 198 22.42 5.13 -5.16
N ARG A 199 21.21 5.04 -5.66
CA ARG A 199 20.16 4.21 -5.03
C ARG A 199 20.34 2.74 -5.36
N LEU A 200 20.71 2.41 -6.59
CA LEU A 200 20.88 1.02 -7.03
C LEU A 200 21.99 0.29 -6.28
N VAL A 201 23.09 0.98 -5.93
CA VAL A 201 24.20 0.38 -5.18
C VAL A 201 23.76 -0.20 -3.82
N HIS A 202 22.65 0.30 -3.27
CA HIS A 202 22.12 -0.18 -2.00
C HIS A 202 21.10 -1.32 -2.15
N VAL A 203 20.67 -1.65 -3.38
CA VAL A 203 19.73 -2.75 -3.63
C VAL A 203 20.51 -4.01 -4.02
N PRO A 204 20.56 -5.05 -3.17
CA PRO A 204 21.36 -6.26 -3.46
C PRO A 204 20.98 -6.95 -4.77
N MET A 205 19.70 -6.88 -5.18
CA MET A 205 19.26 -7.43 -6.48
C MET A 205 19.70 -6.60 -7.68
N GLY A 206 20.38 -5.44 -7.49
CA GLY A 206 20.95 -4.61 -8.55
C GLY A 206 19.96 -3.94 -9.49
N ARG A 207 18.66 -3.93 -9.14
CA ARG A 207 17.61 -3.32 -9.94
C ARG A 207 16.44 -2.84 -9.07
N PHE A 208 15.61 -1.98 -9.61
CA PHE A 208 14.32 -1.65 -9.01
C PHE A 208 13.30 -2.77 -9.25
N ALA A 209 12.32 -2.86 -8.36
CA ALA A 209 11.22 -3.80 -8.53
C ALA A 209 10.27 -3.33 -9.63
N HIS A 210 9.63 -4.28 -10.32
CA HIS A 210 8.45 -4.01 -11.11
C HIS A 210 7.20 -3.97 -10.21
N ALA A 211 6.17 -3.23 -10.62
CA ALA A 211 4.93 -3.12 -9.84
C ALA A 211 4.27 -4.49 -9.60
N GLU A 212 4.38 -5.39 -10.56
CA GLU A 212 3.87 -6.76 -10.52
C GLU A 212 4.54 -7.62 -9.44
N GLU A 213 5.81 -7.34 -9.11
CA GLU A 213 6.53 -8.05 -8.04
C GLU A 213 5.99 -7.64 -6.66
N ILE A 214 5.63 -6.37 -6.51
CA ILE A 214 4.98 -5.89 -5.29
C ILE A 214 3.54 -6.41 -5.21
N ALA A 215 2.82 -6.42 -6.34
CA ALA A 215 1.48 -6.98 -6.44
C ALA A 215 1.43 -8.48 -6.06
N ALA A 216 2.47 -9.25 -6.40
CA ALA A 216 2.59 -10.64 -5.97
C ALA A 216 2.71 -10.78 -4.44
N GLY A 217 3.42 -9.86 -3.79
CA GLY A 217 3.46 -9.78 -2.33
C GLY A 217 2.10 -9.42 -1.71
N ALA A 218 1.38 -8.46 -2.32
CA ALA A 218 0.03 -8.11 -1.92
C ALA A 218 -0.94 -9.29 -2.09
N LEU A 219 -0.84 -10.02 -3.21
CA LEU A 219 -1.65 -11.22 -3.46
C LEU A 219 -1.45 -12.30 -2.40
N PHE A 220 -0.20 -12.58 -2.01
CA PHE A 220 0.08 -13.50 -0.90
C PHE A 220 -0.63 -13.06 0.38
N LEU A 221 -0.51 -11.78 0.76
CA LEU A 221 -1.15 -11.25 1.97
C LEU A 221 -2.70 -11.25 1.88
N ALA A 222 -3.26 -11.09 0.69
CA ALA A 222 -4.71 -11.14 0.44
C ALA A 222 -5.27 -12.56 0.52
N SER A 223 -4.47 -13.55 0.14
CA SER A 223 -4.90 -14.95 0.02
C SER A 223 -4.91 -15.71 1.36
N ASP A 224 -5.52 -16.89 1.35
CA ASP A 224 -5.56 -17.79 2.52
C ASP A 224 -4.20 -18.46 2.80
N GLU A 225 -3.24 -18.39 1.86
CA GLU A 225 -1.87 -18.85 2.07
C GLU A 225 -1.17 -18.10 3.21
N SER A 226 -1.58 -16.85 3.48
CA SER A 226 -1.10 -16.02 4.60
C SER A 226 -1.99 -16.10 5.85
N SER A 227 -2.78 -17.16 6.01
CA SER A 227 -3.76 -17.33 7.11
C SER A 227 -3.16 -17.22 8.53
N PHE A 228 -1.87 -17.46 8.70
CA PHE A 228 -1.16 -17.32 9.98
C PHE A 228 -0.21 -16.10 10.01
N VAL A 229 -0.40 -15.12 9.09
CA VAL A 229 0.41 -13.92 8.97
C VAL A 229 -0.43 -12.69 9.33
N THR A 230 -0.15 -12.07 10.47
CA THR A 230 -0.77 -10.81 10.92
C THR A 230 0.24 -9.94 11.67
N ALA A 231 0.03 -8.65 11.74
CA ALA A 231 0.90 -7.64 12.38
C ALA A 231 2.34 -7.63 11.86
N THR A 232 2.58 -8.15 10.63
CA THR A 232 3.93 -8.27 10.07
C THR A 232 4.37 -7.01 9.32
N THR A 233 5.69 -6.83 9.26
CA THR A 233 6.39 -5.95 8.32
C THR A 233 6.83 -6.81 7.15
N PHE A 234 6.07 -6.82 6.07
CA PHE A 234 6.31 -7.66 4.90
C PHE A 234 7.12 -6.89 3.86
N LEU A 235 8.43 -7.09 3.86
CA LEU A 235 9.37 -6.42 2.98
C LEU A 235 9.41 -7.09 1.60
N VAL A 236 9.27 -6.27 0.55
CA VAL A 236 9.48 -6.63 -0.86
C VAL A 236 10.40 -5.57 -1.45
N ASP A 237 11.67 -5.63 -1.12
CA ASP A 237 12.62 -4.52 -1.29
C ASP A 237 13.95 -4.90 -1.97
N GLY A 238 14.03 -6.12 -2.52
CA GLY A 238 15.25 -6.61 -3.16
C GLY A 238 16.45 -6.76 -2.21
N GLY A 239 16.18 -6.89 -0.89
CA GLY A 239 17.18 -7.02 0.16
C GLY A 239 17.75 -5.70 0.67
N LEU A 240 17.20 -4.55 0.24
CA LEU A 240 17.69 -3.22 0.58
C LEU A 240 17.81 -3.00 2.10
N SER A 241 16.78 -3.37 2.86
CA SER A 241 16.75 -3.17 4.31
C SER A 241 17.63 -4.17 5.09
N ALA A 242 18.07 -5.25 4.46
CA ALA A 242 18.94 -6.27 5.05
C ALA A 242 20.42 -6.10 4.67
N ALA A 243 20.70 -5.29 3.65
CA ALA A 243 22.05 -5.12 3.14
C ALA A 243 22.82 -4.05 3.90
N TYR A 244 24.07 -4.31 4.08
CA TYR A 244 25.07 -3.28 4.36
C TYR A 244 25.45 -2.59 3.04
N VAL A 245 26.34 -2.35 2.44
CA VAL A 245 26.60 -1.90 1.07
C VAL A 245 27.30 -3.03 0.32
N THR A 246 26.73 -3.49 -0.77
CA THR A 246 27.40 -4.51 -1.57
C THR A 246 28.35 -3.83 -2.55
N PRO A 247 29.62 -4.25 -2.60
CA PRO A 247 30.50 -3.78 -3.67
C PRO A 247 29.95 -4.27 -5.00
N THR A 248 29.96 -3.40 -6.00
CA THR A 248 29.80 -3.79 -7.40
C THR A 248 31.08 -4.49 -7.85
N GLU A 249 31.01 -5.76 -8.18
CA GLU A 249 32.09 -6.43 -8.90
C GLU A 249 32.13 -5.99 -10.37
#